data_58fa735601495abcde1b1e423203f851
#
_entry.id   58fa735601495abcde1b1e423203f851
#
_cell.length_a   1.000
_cell.length_b   1.000
_cell.length_c   1.000
_cell.angle_alpha   90.00
_cell.angle_beta   90.00
_cell.angle_gamma   90.00
#
_symmetry.space_group_name_H-M   'P 1'
#
loop_
_entity.id
_entity.type
_entity.pdbx_description
1 polymer ?
#
loop_
_entity_poly.entity_id
_entity_poly.type
_entity_poly.pdbx_seq_one_letter_code
_entity_poly.pdbx_strand_id
1 'polypeptide(L)'
;MNRNISNIFNEKKKVNVGYIVAGYPSTDFTREFLLNLDRTSIDILEIGIPYSDPLADGKLISNASFIASEAGITTDTVFELLTSVKDKITKPLVFLVYYNLVFAYGIDNFIEKCVKSGIKGIIIPDLPFEEAHEISEKLKKNNIAFIPLVSVTSEERISKIASLGDGFIYAIGSLGVTGTKQVDLERLKNFISEVKNVSELPVSLGFGIRTNEDVKKMRQYVDGVIVGTSIVALTSSENVEFTVNEINKLFEV
;
A
#
# COMPACT_ATOMS: atom_id res chain seq x y z
N MET A 1 -18.64 -4.32 -8.64
CA MET A 1 -18.82 -3.81 -7.27
C MET A 1 -17.46 -3.83 -6.59
N ASN A 2 -16.87 -2.68 -6.34
CA ASN A 2 -15.55 -2.61 -5.72
C ASN A 2 -15.66 -3.07 -4.26
N ARG A 3 -14.91 -4.10 -3.85
CA ARG A 3 -15.01 -4.71 -2.50
C ARG A 3 -14.41 -3.77 -1.46
N ASN A 4 -14.96 -3.75 -0.24
CA ASN A 4 -14.37 -3.06 0.90
C ASN A 4 -13.14 -3.87 1.40
N ILE A 5 -12.12 -3.18 1.90
CA ILE A 5 -10.87 -3.79 2.42
C ILE A 5 -11.17 -4.84 3.50
N SER A 6 -12.01 -4.51 4.47
CA SER A 6 -12.38 -5.43 5.56
C SER A 6 -13.01 -6.73 5.06
N ASN A 7 -13.79 -6.69 3.98
CA ASN A 7 -14.38 -7.89 3.39
C ASN A 7 -13.32 -8.84 2.83
N ILE A 8 -12.21 -8.32 2.29
CA ILE A 8 -11.11 -9.16 1.77
C ILE A 8 -10.50 -9.98 2.90
N PHE A 9 -10.23 -9.37 4.06
CA PHE A 9 -9.68 -10.09 5.22
C PHE A 9 -10.66 -11.07 5.86
N ASN A 10 -11.96 -10.80 5.77
CA ASN A 10 -12.99 -11.72 6.24
C ASN A 10 -13.15 -12.96 5.31
N GLU A 11 -12.97 -12.77 4.00
CA GLU A 11 -13.10 -13.84 3.00
C GLU A 11 -11.83 -14.68 2.89
N LYS A 12 -10.66 -14.10 3.15
CA LYS A 12 -9.35 -14.74 2.96
C LYS A 12 -8.56 -14.81 4.26
N LYS A 13 -8.01 -16.00 4.55
CA LYS A 13 -7.12 -16.18 5.71
C LYS A 13 -5.79 -15.44 5.58
N LYS A 14 -5.32 -15.23 4.34
CA LYS A 14 -4.05 -14.58 4.02
C LYS A 14 -4.24 -13.68 2.80
N VAL A 15 -3.92 -12.41 2.96
CA VAL A 15 -4.15 -11.36 1.96
C VAL A 15 -2.83 -10.97 1.30
N ASN A 16 -2.84 -10.78 -0.01
CA ASN A 16 -1.72 -10.31 -0.81
C ASN A 16 -1.92 -8.84 -1.14
N VAL A 17 -1.05 -8.01 -0.66
CA VAL A 17 -1.03 -6.59 -0.98
C VAL A 17 0.15 -6.32 -1.91
N GLY A 18 -0.10 -5.76 -3.07
CA GLY A 18 0.92 -5.35 -4.02
C GLY A 18 1.03 -3.84 -4.11
N TYR A 19 2.22 -3.32 -4.38
CA TYR A 19 2.45 -1.89 -4.53
C TYR A 19 3.02 -1.57 -5.91
N ILE A 20 2.52 -0.51 -6.54
CA ILE A 20 3.06 0.09 -7.76
C ILE A 20 3.18 1.61 -7.61
N VAL A 21 4.03 2.24 -8.43
CA VAL A 21 4.07 3.69 -8.59
C VAL A 21 3.21 4.07 -9.79
N ALA A 22 2.25 4.98 -9.61
CA ALA A 22 1.39 5.46 -10.69
C ALA A 22 2.20 6.16 -11.78
N GLY A 23 1.96 5.79 -13.04
CA GLY A 23 2.68 6.35 -14.18
C GLY A 23 4.07 5.78 -14.43
N TYR A 24 4.53 4.81 -13.63
CA TYR A 24 5.79 4.11 -13.87
C TYR A 24 5.55 2.69 -14.42
N PRO A 25 6.28 2.24 -15.44
CA PRO A 25 7.25 3.01 -16.25
C PRO A 25 6.59 4.03 -17.20
N SER A 26 5.30 3.88 -17.46
CA SER A 26 4.47 4.83 -18.23
C SER A 26 3.01 4.82 -17.76
N THR A 27 2.26 5.86 -18.16
CA THR A 27 0.81 5.94 -17.89
C THR A 27 0.06 4.80 -18.59
N ASP A 28 0.45 4.47 -19.82
CA ASP A 28 -0.20 3.41 -20.59
C ASP A 28 0.05 2.05 -19.97
N PHE A 29 1.28 1.77 -19.52
CA PHE A 29 1.58 0.56 -18.76
C PHE A 29 0.72 0.48 -17.49
N THR A 30 0.67 1.55 -16.70
CA THR A 30 -0.12 1.59 -15.47
C THR A 30 -1.60 1.31 -15.75
N ARG A 31 -2.15 1.93 -16.79
CA ARG A 31 -3.53 1.69 -17.24
C ARG A 31 -3.77 0.24 -17.61
N GLU A 32 -2.91 -0.33 -18.45
CA GLU A 32 -3.03 -1.71 -18.90
C GLU A 32 -2.86 -2.70 -17.74
N PHE A 33 -1.91 -2.47 -16.84
CA PHE A 33 -1.73 -3.28 -15.64
C PHE A 33 -2.99 -3.26 -14.76
N LEU A 34 -3.58 -2.10 -14.51
CA LEU A 34 -4.82 -1.96 -13.74
C LEU A 34 -5.99 -2.73 -14.38
N LEU A 35 -6.12 -2.70 -15.69
CA LEU A 35 -7.14 -3.47 -16.42
C LEU A 35 -6.91 -5.00 -16.34
N ASN A 36 -5.69 -5.43 -16.06
CA ASN A 36 -5.33 -6.83 -15.87
C ASN A 36 -5.17 -7.21 -14.37
N LEU A 37 -5.45 -6.30 -13.45
CA LEU A 37 -5.26 -6.52 -12.00
C LEU A 37 -6.01 -7.75 -11.49
N ASP A 38 -7.22 -7.99 -11.99
CA ASP A 38 -8.05 -9.12 -11.56
C ASP A 38 -7.46 -10.49 -11.95
N ARG A 39 -6.51 -10.53 -12.90
CA ARG A 39 -5.74 -11.72 -13.30
C ARG A 39 -4.55 -12.02 -12.38
N THR A 40 -4.17 -11.08 -11.51
CA THR A 40 -3.06 -11.26 -10.58
C THR A 40 -3.49 -11.95 -9.28
N SER A 41 -2.53 -12.44 -8.51
CA SER A 41 -2.75 -12.94 -7.14
C SER A 41 -2.77 -11.83 -6.08
N ILE A 42 -2.69 -10.56 -6.47
CA ILE A 42 -2.88 -9.42 -5.58
C ILE A 42 -4.35 -9.36 -5.15
N ASP A 43 -4.62 -9.11 -3.89
CA ASP A 43 -5.96 -8.93 -3.33
C ASP A 43 -6.31 -7.46 -3.11
N ILE A 44 -5.31 -6.66 -2.72
CA ILE A 44 -5.39 -5.22 -2.52
C ILE A 44 -4.21 -4.59 -3.25
N LEU A 45 -4.45 -3.58 -4.08
CA LEU A 45 -3.37 -2.85 -4.75
C LEU A 45 -3.15 -1.49 -4.09
N GLU A 46 -1.93 -1.29 -3.60
CA GLU A 46 -1.43 0.01 -3.19
C GLU A 46 -0.87 0.75 -4.41
N ILE A 47 -1.24 2.02 -4.54
CA ILE A 47 -0.82 2.90 -5.62
C ILE A 47 -0.10 4.09 -4.98
N GLY A 48 1.20 4.19 -5.22
CA GLY A 48 2.00 5.35 -4.85
C GLY A 48 1.73 6.52 -5.80
N ILE A 49 1.35 7.67 -5.25
CA ILE A 49 1.33 8.91 -6.03
C ILE A 49 2.78 9.42 -6.13
N PRO A 50 3.32 9.69 -7.33
CA PRO A 50 4.69 10.17 -7.48
C PRO A 50 4.97 11.42 -6.65
N TYR A 51 6.09 11.43 -5.94
CA TYR A 51 6.51 12.53 -5.08
C TYR A 51 8.02 12.77 -5.21
N SER A 52 8.44 14.02 -5.19
CA SER A 52 9.83 14.41 -5.42
C SER A 52 10.77 14.08 -4.25
N ASP A 53 10.23 13.94 -3.03
CA ASP A 53 11.01 13.74 -1.81
C ASP A 53 10.47 12.60 -0.93
N PRO A 54 10.48 11.35 -1.42
CA PRO A 54 9.87 10.19 -0.78
C PRO A 54 10.74 9.64 0.36
N LEU A 55 10.66 10.26 1.54
CA LEU A 55 11.50 9.96 2.72
C LEU A 55 11.38 8.51 3.24
N ALA A 56 10.23 7.86 3.03
CA ALA A 56 9.98 6.50 3.48
C ALA A 56 10.37 5.43 2.46
N ASP A 57 10.71 5.81 1.21
CA ASP A 57 10.90 4.88 0.11
C ASP A 57 12.36 4.47 -0.09
N GLY A 58 12.55 3.20 -0.47
CA GLY A 58 13.86 2.71 -0.90
C GLY A 58 14.24 3.20 -2.30
N LYS A 59 15.53 3.13 -2.63
CA LYS A 59 16.12 3.67 -3.88
C LYS A 59 15.34 3.30 -5.15
N LEU A 60 14.83 2.07 -5.27
CA LEU A 60 14.13 1.64 -6.47
C LEU A 60 12.77 2.33 -6.60
N ILE A 61 12.00 2.40 -5.52
CA ILE A 61 10.70 3.06 -5.48
C ILE A 61 10.87 4.57 -5.66
N SER A 62 11.84 5.19 -4.98
CA SER A 62 12.17 6.62 -5.15
C SER A 62 12.54 6.95 -6.60
N ASN A 63 13.34 6.08 -7.25
CA ASN A 63 13.70 6.27 -8.65
C ASN A 63 12.48 6.14 -9.59
N ALA A 64 11.60 5.17 -9.35
CA ALA A 64 10.36 5.01 -10.11
C ALA A 64 9.44 6.24 -9.94
N SER A 65 9.33 6.76 -8.72
CA SER A 65 8.59 7.98 -8.41
C SER A 65 9.19 9.20 -9.12
N PHE A 66 10.51 9.34 -9.12
CA PHE A 66 11.22 10.41 -9.83
C PHE A 66 10.96 10.33 -11.36
N ILE A 67 11.11 9.16 -11.96
CA ILE A 67 10.85 8.96 -13.39
C ILE A 67 9.41 9.34 -13.76
N ALA A 68 8.43 8.90 -12.97
CA ALA A 68 7.04 9.24 -13.20
C ALA A 68 6.78 10.75 -13.06
N SER A 69 7.39 11.40 -12.05
CA SER A 69 7.28 12.86 -11.86
C SER A 69 7.89 13.63 -13.03
N GLU A 70 9.07 13.25 -13.51
CA GLU A 70 9.73 13.86 -14.69
C GLU A 70 8.90 13.66 -15.97
N ALA A 71 8.15 12.55 -16.07
CA ALA A 71 7.21 12.32 -17.17
C ALA A 71 5.92 13.15 -17.04
N GLY A 72 5.81 14.03 -16.03
CA GLY A 72 4.68 14.93 -15.83
C GLY A 72 3.48 14.31 -15.12
N ILE A 73 3.66 13.19 -14.42
CA ILE A 73 2.59 12.58 -13.63
C ILE A 73 2.33 13.43 -12.39
N THR A 74 1.11 13.91 -12.26
CA THR A 74 0.62 14.71 -11.14
C THR A 74 -0.48 13.96 -10.38
N THR A 75 -0.85 14.46 -9.21
CA THR A 75 -2.00 13.92 -8.45
C THR A 75 -3.28 13.91 -9.29
N ASP A 76 -3.53 14.95 -10.09
CA ASP A 76 -4.71 15.01 -10.97
C ASP A 76 -4.67 13.94 -12.06
N THR A 77 -3.52 13.75 -12.74
CA THR A 77 -3.38 12.72 -13.78
C THR A 77 -3.57 11.32 -13.21
N VAL A 78 -3.15 11.07 -11.96
CA VAL A 78 -3.42 9.80 -11.26
C VAL A 78 -4.93 9.62 -11.02
N PHE A 79 -5.62 10.64 -10.54
CA PHE A 79 -7.08 10.58 -10.36
C PHE A 79 -7.84 10.35 -11.67
N GLU A 80 -7.44 11.01 -12.75
CA GLU A 80 -8.02 10.83 -14.08
C GLU A 80 -7.82 9.40 -14.59
N LEU A 81 -6.59 8.88 -14.46
CA LEU A 81 -6.28 7.50 -14.81
C LEU A 81 -7.19 6.51 -14.08
N LEU A 82 -7.25 6.60 -12.74
CA LEU A 82 -8.05 5.70 -11.92
C LEU A 82 -9.55 5.81 -12.21
N THR A 83 -10.06 7.03 -12.38
CA THR A 83 -11.46 7.26 -12.76
C THR A 83 -11.81 6.58 -14.07
N SER A 84 -10.88 6.54 -15.03
CA SER A 84 -11.09 5.92 -16.35
C SER A 84 -11.19 4.39 -16.33
N VAL A 85 -10.68 3.75 -15.27
CA VAL A 85 -10.59 2.26 -15.17
C VAL A 85 -11.37 1.68 -14.01
N LYS A 86 -11.83 2.48 -13.04
CA LYS A 86 -12.42 2.01 -11.77
C LYS A 86 -13.55 0.99 -11.92
N ASP A 87 -14.39 1.17 -12.95
CA ASP A 87 -15.56 0.30 -13.17
C ASP A 87 -15.20 -1.05 -13.80
N LYS A 88 -13.93 -1.21 -14.19
CA LYS A 88 -13.38 -2.44 -14.79
C LYS A 88 -12.51 -3.24 -13.81
N ILE A 89 -12.34 -2.76 -12.56
CA ILE A 89 -11.50 -3.35 -11.52
C ILE A 89 -12.41 -3.79 -10.37
N THR A 90 -12.27 -5.03 -9.93
CA THR A 90 -13.05 -5.56 -8.80
C THR A 90 -12.30 -5.49 -7.47
N LYS A 91 -10.97 -5.43 -7.51
CA LYS A 91 -10.10 -5.40 -6.35
C LYS A 91 -10.01 -3.99 -5.75
N PRO A 92 -9.96 -3.86 -4.41
CA PRO A 92 -9.81 -2.56 -3.77
C PRO A 92 -8.45 -1.93 -4.08
N LEU A 93 -8.50 -0.62 -4.35
CA LEU A 93 -7.33 0.21 -4.55
C LEU A 93 -7.11 1.07 -3.30
N VAL A 94 -5.86 1.19 -2.88
CA VAL A 94 -5.41 1.98 -1.73
C VAL A 94 -4.34 2.97 -2.20
N PHE A 95 -4.39 4.21 -1.73
CA PHE A 95 -3.26 5.12 -1.94
C PHE A 95 -2.20 4.97 -0.85
N LEU A 96 -0.93 4.98 -1.27
CA LEU A 96 0.18 5.36 -0.44
C LEU A 96 0.62 6.74 -0.91
N VAL A 97 0.45 7.75 -0.05
CA VAL A 97 0.62 9.15 -0.41
C VAL A 97 1.26 9.93 0.72
N TYR A 98 2.22 10.80 0.42
CA TYR A 98 2.83 11.70 1.39
C TYR A 98 1.89 12.84 1.78
N TYR A 99 1.90 13.21 3.06
CA TYR A 99 0.95 14.18 3.62
C TYR A 99 0.99 15.52 2.91
N ASN A 100 2.17 15.97 2.52
CA ASN A 100 2.31 17.25 1.80
C ASN A 100 1.50 17.30 0.48
N LEU A 101 1.38 16.19 -0.24
CA LEU A 101 0.53 16.14 -1.44
C LEU A 101 -0.95 16.31 -1.09
N VAL A 102 -1.41 15.65 -0.03
CA VAL A 102 -2.80 15.75 0.45
C VAL A 102 -3.10 17.15 0.94
N PHE A 103 -2.18 17.73 1.72
CA PHE A 103 -2.31 19.08 2.26
C PHE A 103 -2.34 20.15 1.16
N ALA A 104 -1.39 20.09 0.24
CA ALA A 104 -1.31 21.05 -0.89
C ALA A 104 -2.51 20.94 -1.84
N TYR A 105 -3.08 19.74 -2.02
CA TYR A 105 -4.28 19.53 -2.82
C TYR A 105 -5.55 20.06 -2.13
N GLY A 106 -5.50 20.22 -0.81
CA GLY A 106 -6.62 20.47 0.08
C GLY A 106 -7.33 19.17 0.48
N ILE A 107 -7.33 18.88 1.78
CA ILE A 107 -7.78 17.59 2.35
C ILE A 107 -9.16 17.17 1.83
N ASP A 108 -10.14 18.08 1.89
CA ASP A 108 -11.52 17.77 1.48
C ASP A 108 -11.63 17.50 -0.02
N ASN A 109 -10.92 18.27 -0.85
CA ASN A 109 -10.86 18.07 -2.30
C ASN A 109 -10.19 16.73 -2.64
N PHE A 110 -9.10 16.39 -1.96
CA PHE A 110 -8.40 15.11 -2.15
C PHE A 110 -9.31 13.93 -1.83
N ILE A 111 -10.03 13.98 -0.70
CA ILE A 111 -10.97 12.93 -0.28
C ILE A 111 -12.12 12.79 -1.29
N GLU A 112 -12.69 13.91 -1.77
CA GLU A 112 -13.74 13.88 -2.81
C GLU A 112 -13.24 13.19 -4.09
N LYS A 113 -12.02 13.50 -4.53
CA LYS A 113 -11.39 12.85 -5.68
C LYS A 113 -11.12 11.36 -5.44
N CYS A 114 -10.70 10.96 -4.23
CA CYS A 114 -10.55 9.56 -3.85
C CYS A 114 -11.88 8.80 -3.99
N VAL A 115 -12.98 9.34 -3.49
CA VAL A 115 -14.31 8.75 -3.65
C VAL A 115 -14.68 8.60 -5.13
N LYS A 116 -14.49 9.65 -5.93
CA LYS A 116 -14.79 9.66 -7.37
C LYS A 116 -13.96 8.66 -8.16
N SER A 117 -12.69 8.45 -7.78
CA SER A 117 -11.78 7.51 -8.44
C SER A 117 -11.86 6.07 -7.89
N GLY A 118 -12.69 5.83 -6.87
CA GLY A 118 -12.95 4.48 -6.34
C GLY A 118 -11.92 3.98 -5.34
N ILE A 119 -11.09 4.87 -4.77
CA ILE A 119 -10.13 4.53 -3.70
C ILE A 119 -10.86 4.08 -2.44
N LYS A 120 -10.36 3.03 -1.80
CA LYS A 120 -10.95 2.38 -0.63
C LYS A 120 -10.16 2.56 0.66
N GLY A 121 -8.91 2.98 0.57
CA GLY A 121 -8.06 3.23 1.72
C GLY A 121 -6.92 4.18 1.41
N ILE A 122 -6.35 4.77 2.44
CA ILE A 122 -5.21 5.67 2.33
C ILE A 122 -4.20 5.34 3.43
N ILE A 123 -2.93 5.28 3.02
CA ILE A 123 -1.75 5.17 3.87
C ILE A 123 -0.98 6.48 3.73
N ILE A 124 -0.67 7.16 4.84
CA ILE A 124 0.13 8.40 4.86
C ILE A 124 1.33 8.15 5.77
N PRO A 125 2.50 7.77 5.22
CA PRO A 125 3.62 7.28 6.01
C PRO A 125 4.32 8.35 6.85
N ASP A 126 4.18 9.61 6.50
CA ASP A 126 4.78 10.78 7.15
C ASP A 126 3.80 11.58 8.04
N LEU A 127 2.57 11.08 8.25
CA LEU A 127 1.58 11.74 9.11
C LEU A 127 1.72 11.25 10.56
N PRO A 128 2.11 12.13 11.52
CA PRO A 128 2.16 11.77 12.92
C PRO A 128 0.77 11.45 13.49
N PHE A 129 0.73 10.54 14.47
CA PHE A 129 -0.52 10.19 15.17
C PHE A 129 -1.27 11.42 15.66
N GLU A 130 -0.54 12.40 16.21
CA GLU A 130 -1.10 13.61 16.82
C GLU A 130 -1.88 14.47 15.83
N GLU A 131 -1.56 14.39 14.54
CA GLU A 131 -2.19 15.13 13.45
C GLU A 131 -3.17 14.28 12.63
N ALA A 132 -3.16 12.95 12.83
CA ALA A 132 -3.93 12.03 12.00
C ALA A 132 -5.44 11.99 12.31
N HIS A 133 -5.87 12.46 13.49
CA HIS A 133 -7.26 12.33 13.95
C HIS A 133 -8.26 12.99 12.99
N GLU A 134 -8.04 14.24 12.61
CA GLU A 134 -8.96 14.97 11.71
C GLU A 134 -9.10 14.27 10.35
N ILE A 135 -7.98 13.84 9.77
CA ILE A 135 -7.97 13.16 8.48
C ILE A 135 -8.69 11.81 8.60
N SER A 136 -8.41 11.01 9.64
CA SER A 136 -9.03 9.70 9.81
C SER A 136 -10.56 9.81 9.92
N GLU A 137 -11.07 10.78 10.67
CA GLU A 137 -12.50 11.04 10.78
C GLU A 137 -13.14 11.45 9.45
N LYS A 138 -12.47 12.31 8.68
CA LYS A 138 -12.95 12.72 7.34
C LYS A 138 -12.97 11.55 6.37
N LEU A 139 -11.94 10.70 6.36
CA LEU A 139 -11.87 9.50 5.54
C LEU A 139 -12.99 8.51 5.89
N LYS A 140 -13.19 8.24 7.18
CA LYS A 140 -14.24 7.36 7.68
C LYS A 140 -15.64 7.82 7.25
N LYS A 141 -15.94 9.12 7.35
CA LYS A 141 -17.22 9.70 6.88
C LYS A 141 -17.46 9.48 5.38
N ASN A 142 -16.40 9.29 4.60
CA ASN A 142 -16.46 9.05 3.17
C ASN A 142 -16.29 7.57 2.79
N ASN A 143 -16.34 6.64 3.77
CA ASN A 143 -16.13 5.20 3.57
C ASN A 143 -14.78 4.85 2.92
N ILE A 144 -13.74 5.61 3.28
CA ILE A 144 -12.35 5.34 2.92
C ILE A 144 -11.61 4.95 4.20
N ALA A 145 -10.95 3.80 4.20
CA ALA A 145 -10.18 3.33 5.34
C ALA A 145 -8.92 4.20 5.54
N PHE A 146 -8.69 4.67 6.75
CA PHE A 146 -7.37 5.15 7.15
C PHE A 146 -6.54 3.95 7.61
N ILE A 147 -5.49 3.63 6.90
CA ILE A 147 -4.65 2.46 7.19
C ILE A 147 -3.46 2.93 8.03
N PRO A 148 -3.45 2.62 9.35
CA PRO A 148 -2.41 3.07 10.25
C PRO A 148 -1.13 2.29 10.01
N LEU A 149 0.00 3.00 10.11
CA LEU A 149 1.33 2.46 9.93
C LEU A 149 2.04 2.37 11.27
N VAL A 150 2.46 1.16 11.66
CA VAL A 150 3.23 0.89 12.87
C VAL A 150 4.56 0.24 12.55
N SER A 151 5.58 0.54 13.33
CA SER A 151 6.92 -0.03 13.20
C SER A 151 7.40 -0.60 14.52
N VAL A 152 8.49 -1.35 14.49
CA VAL A 152 9.14 -1.87 15.70
C VAL A 152 9.63 -0.77 16.67
N THR A 153 9.59 0.50 16.26
CA THR A 153 9.91 1.67 17.11
C THR A 153 8.68 2.40 17.61
N SER A 154 7.48 1.95 17.25
CA SER A 154 6.23 2.58 17.71
C SER A 154 5.93 2.29 19.18
N GLU A 155 6.41 1.15 19.72
CA GLU A 155 6.36 0.75 21.14
C GLU A 155 5.02 1.09 21.80
N GLU A 156 5.03 1.84 22.89
CA GLU A 156 3.82 2.24 23.64
C GLU A 156 2.77 3.00 22.83
N ARG A 157 3.11 3.48 21.62
CA ARG A 157 2.20 4.22 20.74
C ARG A 157 1.37 3.32 19.83
N ILE A 158 1.69 2.02 19.73
CA ILE A 158 1.02 1.07 18.82
C ILE A 158 -0.50 1.10 19.02
N SER A 159 -0.97 1.00 20.27
CA SER A 159 -2.41 1.01 20.59
C SER A 159 -3.09 2.30 20.14
N LYS A 160 -2.47 3.46 20.37
CA LYS A 160 -3.00 4.76 19.98
C LYS A 160 -3.08 4.90 18.46
N ILE A 161 -2.00 4.51 17.74
CA ILE A 161 -1.94 4.57 16.29
C ILE A 161 -3.00 3.64 15.70
N ALA A 162 -3.09 2.41 16.18
CA ALA A 162 -4.06 1.42 15.73
C ALA A 162 -5.52 1.87 15.94
N SER A 163 -5.81 2.61 17.02
CA SER A 163 -7.16 3.08 17.32
C SER A 163 -7.77 4.06 16.32
N LEU A 164 -6.95 4.74 15.52
CA LEU A 164 -7.40 5.61 14.43
C LEU A 164 -7.69 4.84 13.13
N GLY A 165 -7.25 3.57 13.08
CA GLY A 165 -7.23 2.79 11.87
C GLY A 165 -8.54 2.15 11.49
N ASP A 166 -8.65 1.83 10.20
CA ASP A 166 -9.69 0.99 9.62
C ASP A 166 -9.08 0.10 8.52
N GLY A 167 -9.73 -1.02 8.23
CA GLY A 167 -9.29 -1.97 7.19
C GLY A 167 -8.22 -2.94 7.68
N PHE A 168 -6.97 -2.51 7.82
CA PHE A 168 -5.86 -3.30 8.37
C PHE A 168 -4.75 -2.41 8.95
N ILE A 169 -3.85 -3.00 9.74
CA ILE A 169 -2.64 -2.33 10.21
C ILE A 169 -1.48 -2.65 9.27
N TYR A 170 -0.82 -1.62 8.75
CA TYR A 170 0.44 -1.75 8.02
C TYR A 170 1.59 -1.86 9.02
N ALA A 171 2.15 -3.04 9.19
CA ALA A 171 3.30 -3.28 10.06
C ALA A 171 4.61 -3.20 9.26
N ILE A 172 5.54 -2.35 9.71
CA ILE A 172 6.89 -2.24 9.12
C ILE A 172 7.85 -3.12 9.89
N GLY A 173 8.34 -4.18 9.24
CA GLY A 173 9.18 -5.20 9.86
C GLY A 173 10.68 -4.89 10.00
N SER A 174 11.17 -3.76 9.48
CA SER A 174 12.59 -3.41 9.56
C SER A 174 12.82 -1.96 9.98
N LEU A 175 13.91 -1.77 10.75
CA LEU A 175 14.47 -0.46 11.03
C LEU A 175 15.47 -0.08 9.93
N GLY A 176 15.05 0.72 8.97
CA GLY A 176 15.94 1.24 7.94
C GLY A 176 15.47 1.01 6.51
N VAL A 177 15.97 1.85 5.61
CA VAL A 177 15.71 1.80 4.16
C VAL A 177 16.02 0.41 3.64
N THR A 178 15.11 -0.14 2.86
CA THR A 178 15.16 -1.47 2.26
C THR A 178 16.56 -1.88 1.81
N GLY A 179 17.09 -3.00 2.38
CA GLY A 179 18.15 -3.72 1.66
C GLY A 179 19.35 -4.24 2.40
N THR A 180 19.57 -4.03 3.70
CA THR A 180 20.90 -4.26 4.29
C THR A 180 21.01 -5.05 5.59
N LYS A 181 19.93 -5.47 6.26
CA LYS A 181 20.06 -6.32 7.47
C LYS A 181 19.06 -7.47 7.45
N GLN A 182 19.54 -8.67 7.81
CA GLN A 182 18.70 -9.81 8.11
C GLN A 182 17.71 -9.41 9.23
N VAL A 183 16.40 -9.58 8.98
CA VAL A 183 15.36 -9.30 9.97
C VAL A 183 15.55 -10.27 11.12
N ASP A 184 15.71 -9.76 12.33
CA ASP A 184 15.64 -10.58 13.53
C ASP A 184 14.21 -11.12 13.66
N LEU A 185 14.05 -12.41 13.33
CA LEU A 185 12.74 -13.05 13.25
C LEU A 185 12.03 -13.08 14.62
N GLU A 186 12.78 -13.26 15.71
CA GLU A 186 12.18 -13.28 17.05
C GLU A 186 11.67 -11.89 17.45
N ARG A 187 12.44 -10.84 17.16
CA ARG A 187 12.01 -9.46 17.38
C ARG A 187 10.77 -9.13 16.55
N LEU A 188 10.73 -9.56 15.28
CA LEU A 188 9.59 -9.38 14.42
C LEU A 188 8.34 -10.11 14.95
N LYS A 189 8.47 -11.36 15.39
CA LYS A 189 7.35 -12.12 15.97
C LYS A 189 6.78 -11.43 17.22
N ASN A 190 7.66 -10.98 18.11
CA ASN A 190 7.26 -10.26 19.32
C ASN A 190 6.49 -8.98 18.97
N PHE A 191 7.00 -8.19 18.03
CA PHE A 191 6.34 -6.99 17.53
C PHE A 191 4.94 -7.30 16.93
N ILE A 192 4.84 -8.30 16.05
CA ILE A 192 3.53 -8.68 15.47
C ILE A 192 2.56 -9.16 16.55
N SER A 193 3.05 -9.93 17.53
CA SER A 193 2.22 -10.37 18.67
C SER A 193 1.72 -9.17 19.49
N GLU A 194 2.58 -8.19 19.74
CA GLU A 194 2.21 -6.96 20.43
C GLU A 194 1.12 -6.18 19.68
N VAL A 195 1.29 -5.99 18.37
CA VAL A 195 0.28 -5.33 17.52
C VAL A 195 -1.07 -6.05 17.61
N LYS A 196 -1.07 -7.38 17.49
CA LYS A 196 -2.28 -8.21 17.57
C LYS A 196 -2.96 -8.22 18.95
N ASN A 197 -2.20 -7.99 20.02
CA ASN A 197 -2.74 -7.92 21.36
C ASN A 197 -3.47 -6.61 21.66
N VAL A 198 -3.17 -5.54 20.92
CA VAL A 198 -3.72 -4.20 21.17
C VAL A 198 -4.76 -3.76 20.14
N SER A 199 -4.99 -4.56 19.08
CA SER A 199 -5.96 -4.22 18.03
C SER A 199 -6.59 -5.48 17.43
N GLU A 200 -7.88 -5.38 17.12
CA GLU A 200 -8.65 -6.40 16.38
C GLU A 200 -8.46 -6.29 14.85
N LEU A 201 -7.80 -5.25 14.37
CA LEU A 201 -7.55 -5.09 12.93
C LEU A 201 -6.56 -6.15 12.43
N PRO A 202 -6.77 -6.72 11.23
CA PRO A 202 -5.81 -7.60 10.60
C PRO A 202 -4.46 -6.89 10.42
N VAL A 203 -3.36 -7.65 10.51
CA VAL A 203 -2.00 -7.12 10.39
C VAL A 203 -1.39 -7.57 9.08
N SER A 204 -1.02 -6.61 8.23
CA SER A 204 -0.24 -6.84 7.00
C SER A 204 1.18 -6.35 7.17
N LEU A 205 2.15 -7.23 6.88
CA LEU A 205 3.57 -6.93 7.01
C LEU A 205 4.16 -6.44 5.70
N GLY A 206 4.72 -5.24 5.72
CA GLY A 206 5.55 -4.67 4.66
C GLY A 206 7.02 -4.60 5.05
N PHE A 207 7.86 -4.32 4.08
CA PHE A 207 9.32 -4.24 4.15
C PHE A 207 10.06 -5.59 4.27
N GLY A 208 11.02 -5.76 3.35
CA GLY A 208 11.91 -6.91 3.35
C GLY A 208 11.37 -8.16 2.66
N ILE A 209 10.13 -8.17 2.19
CA ILE A 209 9.53 -9.28 1.44
C ILE A 209 9.83 -9.09 -0.04
N ARG A 210 10.62 -10.01 -0.62
CA ARG A 210 11.10 -9.89 -2.00
C ARG A 210 10.87 -11.11 -2.85
N THR A 211 10.89 -12.28 -2.24
CA THR A 211 10.80 -13.57 -2.91
C THR A 211 9.56 -14.35 -2.47
N ASN A 212 9.21 -15.39 -3.21
CA ASN A 212 8.14 -16.31 -2.83
C ASN A 212 8.42 -16.99 -1.48
N GLU A 213 9.70 -17.32 -1.20
CA GLU A 213 10.11 -17.89 0.09
C GLU A 213 9.85 -16.90 1.25
N ASP A 214 10.13 -15.61 1.04
CA ASP A 214 9.82 -14.57 2.04
C ASP A 214 8.32 -14.51 2.30
N VAL A 215 7.51 -14.52 1.23
CA VAL A 215 6.04 -14.52 1.31
C VAL A 215 5.55 -15.72 2.12
N LYS A 216 6.01 -16.94 1.78
CA LYS A 216 5.65 -18.18 2.50
C LYS A 216 6.03 -18.13 3.97
N LYS A 217 7.23 -17.62 4.27
CA LYS A 217 7.75 -17.50 5.64
C LYS A 217 6.94 -16.50 6.46
N MET A 218 6.65 -15.30 5.92
CA MET A 218 5.98 -14.24 6.67
C MET A 218 4.49 -14.52 6.86
N ARG A 219 3.82 -15.16 5.91
CA ARG A 219 2.41 -15.57 6.04
C ARG A 219 2.09 -16.41 7.26
N GLN A 220 3.08 -17.05 7.87
CA GLN A 220 2.86 -17.85 9.09
C GLN A 220 2.51 -16.96 10.30
N TYR A 221 2.89 -15.68 10.30
CA TYR A 221 2.80 -14.80 11.45
C TYR A 221 1.77 -13.67 11.29
N VAL A 222 1.43 -13.31 10.04
CA VAL A 222 0.59 -12.13 9.72
C VAL A 222 -0.63 -12.52 8.90
N ASP A 223 -1.60 -11.62 8.83
CA ASP A 223 -2.86 -11.80 8.11
C ASP A 223 -2.73 -11.38 6.64
N GLY A 224 -1.78 -10.50 6.35
CA GLY A 224 -1.43 -10.09 4.99
C GLY A 224 0.07 -9.88 4.80
N VAL A 225 0.54 -10.00 3.57
CA VAL A 225 1.91 -9.65 3.17
C VAL A 225 1.86 -8.55 2.11
N ILE A 226 2.76 -7.57 2.25
CA ILE A 226 2.85 -6.42 1.35
C ILE A 226 4.18 -6.52 0.59
N VAL A 227 4.10 -6.54 -0.73
CA VAL A 227 5.27 -6.58 -1.61
C VAL A 227 5.30 -5.35 -2.49
N GLY A 228 6.27 -4.49 -2.27
CA GLY A 228 6.47 -3.26 -3.05
C GLY A 228 7.65 -3.36 -4.01
N THR A 229 8.86 -3.35 -3.48
CA THR A 229 10.10 -3.25 -4.26
C THR A 229 10.20 -4.26 -5.40
N SER A 230 9.85 -5.53 -5.16
CA SER A 230 9.90 -6.57 -6.18
C SER A 230 8.87 -6.36 -7.29
N ILE A 231 7.65 -5.93 -6.94
CA ILE A 231 6.62 -5.64 -7.94
C ILE A 231 7.01 -4.42 -8.78
N VAL A 232 7.50 -3.33 -8.16
CA VAL A 232 8.00 -2.16 -8.91
C VAL A 232 9.18 -2.54 -9.82
N ALA A 233 10.05 -3.47 -9.40
CA ALA A 233 11.10 -4.00 -10.28
C ALA A 233 10.52 -4.75 -11.49
N LEU A 234 9.45 -5.53 -11.31
CA LEU A 234 8.79 -6.24 -12.41
C LEU A 234 8.12 -5.29 -13.41
N THR A 235 7.55 -4.17 -12.93
CA THR A 235 6.92 -3.18 -13.83
C THR A 235 7.92 -2.54 -14.78
N SER A 236 9.22 -2.46 -14.43
CA SER A 236 10.27 -1.91 -15.29
C SER A 236 10.47 -2.68 -16.60
N SER A 237 9.92 -3.88 -16.72
CA SER A 237 9.96 -4.68 -17.96
C SER A 237 9.09 -4.10 -19.08
N GLU A 238 8.19 -3.17 -18.76
CA GLU A 238 7.19 -2.61 -19.69
C GLU A 238 6.27 -3.67 -20.34
N ASN A 239 6.23 -4.87 -19.79
CA ASN A 239 5.44 -5.99 -20.29
C ASN A 239 4.42 -6.42 -19.25
N VAL A 240 3.16 -6.08 -19.43
CA VAL A 240 2.07 -6.36 -18.49
C VAL A 240 1.86 -7.85 -18.30
N GLU A 241 1.87 -8.65 -19.37
CA GLU A 241 1.66 -10.10 -19.27
C GLU A 241 2.79 -10.76 -18.47
N PHE A 242 4.04 -10.39 -18.72
CA PHE A 242 5.17 -10.85 -17.92
C PHE A 242 4.99 -10.43 -16.45
N THR A 243 4.66 -9.17 -16.18
CA THR A 243 4.48 -8.64 -14.83
C THR A 243 3.38 -9.40 -14.07
N VAL A 244 2.23 -9.66 -14.71
CA VAL A 244 1.12 -10.44 -14.13
C VAL A 244 1.59 -11.85 -13.77
N ASN A 245 2.29 -12.53 -14.67
CA ASN A 245 2.76 -13.90 -14.46
C ASN A 245 3.79 -13.98 -13.32
N GLU A 246 4.74 -13.06 -13.26
CA GLU A 246 5.75 -13.05 -12.18
C GLU A 246 5.14 -12.67 -10.82
N ILE A 247 4.15 -11.76 -10.77
CA ILE A 247 3.38 -11.48 -9.55
C ILE A 247 2.65 -12.74 -9.07
N ASN A 248 2.07 -13.53 -9.98
CA ASN A 248 1.40 -14.77 -9.60
C ASN A 248 2.36 -15.79 -8.99
N LYS A 249 3.57 -15.94 -9.57
CA LYS A 249 4.63 -16.79 -9.01
C LYS A 249 5.10 -16.30 -7.64
N LEU A 250 5.20 -14.96 -7.46
CA LEU A 250 5.63 -14.35 -6.20
C LEU A 250 4.69 -14.71 -5.04
N PHE A 251 3.39 -14.78 -5.30
CA PHE A 251 2.36 -15.09 -4.30
C PHE A 251 1.88 -16.55 -4.30
N GLU A 252 2.48 -17.42 -5.12
CA GLU A 252 2.16 -18.84 -5.16
C GLU A 252 2.45 -19.52 -3.79
N VAL A 253 1.51 -20.39 -3.35
CA VAL A 253 1.56 -21.05 -2.02
C VAL A 253 2.01 -22.49 -2.14
#